data_75fbb10c92ac1016d15f532c212a78fd
#
_entry.id   75fbb10c92ac1016d15f532c212a78fd
#
_cell.length_a   1.000
_cell.length_b   1.000
_cell.length_c   1.000
_cell.angle_alpha   90.00
_cell.angle_beta   90.00
_cell.angle_gamma   90.00
#
_symmetry.space_group_name_H-M   'P 1'
#
loop_
_entity.id
_entity.type
_entity.pdbx_description
1 polymer ?
#
loop_
_entity_poly.entity_id
_entity_poly.type
_entity_poly.pdbx_seq_one_letter_code
_entity_poly.pdbx_strand_id
1 'polypeptide(L)'
;IVANAEYFADCFEAVQELINRGWIMAGHDISAGGLITTLLEMTFANTHGGMHVNLHDIADEDIVKLLFAENPGVVIQVSDEHKQELRAFLEDAGIGYAKIGYPTPDSRTIVIKKDDYQHTFDIDALRDTWYKTSYLLDRKQSMNGMARERRDNYKHQPIVMKFNDDFTGTLAQYGISADRRKPSGIKAAIIREKGTNGEREMAYSLYLAGFDVKDVMMTDLISGRETLEDISMIVFCGGFSNSDVLGSAKGWAGAFLFNPKAKEALDKFYAREDTLSLGICNGCQLMVELNLINPEHEQRAHLLHNVSHKFESAFLGLDIPQNNSVMFGSLSGDKLGIWVAHGEGRFSLPEGESAYNVVAKYSYAQYPGNPNGSDYNVAGICSADGRHLAMMPHLERAIFPWQQAYYPADRRGDEVTPWIEAFVNARKWIENKR
;
A
#
# COMPACT_ATOMS: atom_id res chain seq x y z
N ILE A 1 -31.90 13.49 5.46
CA ILE A 1 -32.06 14.31 6.69
C ILE A 1 -32.24 13.34 7.86
N VAL A 2 -31.40 13.47 8.88
CA VAL A 2 -31.55 12.70 10.12
C VAL A 2 -32.72 13.29 10.91
N ALA A 3 -33.80 12.52 11.05
CA ALA A 3 -35.01 12.97 11.74
C ALA A 3 -34.88 12.85 13.28
N ASN A 4 -34.14 11.86 13.77
CA ASN A 4 -33.85 11.63 15.17
C ASN A 4 -32.35 11.41 15.35
N ALA A 5 -31.68 12.38 15.99
CA ALA A 5 -30.24 12.37 16.17
C ALA A 5 -29.79 11.34 17.21
N GLU A 6 -30.58 11.09 18.25
CA GLU A 6 -30.28 10.07 19.26
C GLU A 6 -30.32 8.67 18.63
N TYR A 7 -31.41 8.34 17.97
CA TYR A 7 -31.50 7.05 17.26
C TYR A 7 -30.40 6.84 16.21
N PHE A 8 -30.00 7.91 15.52
CA PHE A 8 -28.88 7.83 14.59
C PHE A 8 -27.56 7.51 15.30
N ALA A 9 -27.31 8.12 16.46
CA ALA A 9 -26.15 7.81 17.29
C ALA A 9 -26.18 6.35 17.78
N ASP A 10 -27.34 5.88 18.26
CA ASP A 10 -27.52 4.50 18.71
C ASP A 10 -27.25 3.50 17.58
N CYS A 11 -27.72 3.78 16.35
CA CYS A 11 -27.40 2.97 15.17
C CYS A 11 -25.91 2.95 14.87
N PHE A 12 -25.25 4.10 14.97
CA PHE A 12 -23.81 4.20 14.74
C PHE A 12 -23.01 3.41 15.78
N GLU A 13 -23.33 3.57 17.06
CA GLU A 13 -22.70 2.82 18.16
C GLU A 13 -22.93 1.31 18.02
N ALA A 14 -24.13 0.88 17.63
CA ALA A 14 -24.43 -0.53 17.36
C ALA A 14 -23.53 -1.09 16.25
N VAL A 15 -23.35 -0.36 15.15
CA VAL A 15 -22.45 -0.79 14.06
C VAL A 15 -21.00 -0.89 14.54
N GLN A 16 -20.52 0.08 15.34
CA GLN A 16 -19.16 0.04 15.90
C GLN A 16 -18.98 -1.19 16.82
N GLU A 17 -19.97 -1.48 17.65
CA GLU A 17 -19.91 -2.66 18.52
C GLU A 17 -19.90 -3.97 17.72
N LEU A 18 -20.67 -4.08 16.64
CA LEU A 18 -20.67 -5.25 15.76
C LEU A 18 -19.32 -5.44 15.06
N ILE A 19 -18.64 -4.34 14.68
CA ILE A 19 -17.29 -4.37 14.14
C ILE A 19 -16.29 -4.88 15.20
N ASN A 20 -16.37 -4.34 16.43
CA ASN A 20 -15.48 -4.72 17.53
C ASN A 20 -15.63 -6.20 17.91
N ARG A 21 -16.85 -6.75 17.82
CA ARG A 21 -17.11 -8.19 18.02
C ARG A 21 -16.60 -9.08 16.87
N GLY A 22 -16.20 -8.49 15.75
CA GLY A 22 -15.78 -9.24 14.56
C GLY A 22 -16.93 -9.96 13.83
N TRP A 23 -18.18 -9.53 14.03
CA TRP A 23 -19.35 -10.17 13.42
C TRP A 23 -19.63 -9.68 12.00
N ILE A 24 -19.11 -8.50 11.62
CA ILE A 24 -19.28 -7.93 10.28
C ILE A 24 -18.16 -8.44 9.38
N MET A 25 -18.53 -9.13 8.29
CA MET A 25 -17.60 -9.60 7.25
C MET A 25 -17.34 -8.53 6.20
N ALA A 26 -18.36 -7.74 5.86
CA ALA A 26 -18.31 -6.61 4.93
C ALA A 26 -19.43 -5.63 5.26
N GLY A 27 -19.24 -4.37 4.94
CA GLY A 27 -20.27 -3.35 5.15
C GLY A 27 -20.05 -2.13 4.26
N HIS A 28 -21.15 -1.41 3.99
CA HIS A 28 -21.13 -0.18 3.21
C HIS A 28 -22.31 0.70 3.65
N ASP A 29 -22.09 2.00 3.74
CA ASP A 29 -23.14 2.97 4.00
C ASP A 29 -24.06 3.16 2.79
N ILE A 30 -25.32 3.50 3.05
CA ILE A 30 -26.26 3.94 2.02
C ILE A 30 -26.07 5.45 1.88
N SER A 31 -25.57 5.89 0.72
CA SER A 31 -25.27 7.28 0.44
C SER A 31 -25.75 7.67 -0.97
N ALA A 32 -24.94 8.38 -1.75
CA ALA A 32 -25.28 8.82 -3.09
C ALA A 32 -25.67 7.64 -4.01
N GLY A 33 -26.84 7.74 -4.63
CA GLY A 33 -27.41 6.70 -5.50
C GLY A 33 -28.19 5.60 -4.76
N GLY A 34 -28.30 5.67 -3.43
CA GLY A 34 -29.14 4.81 -2.61
C GLY A 34 -28.70 3.35 -2.50
N LEU A 35 -29.62 2.50 -2.09
CA LEU A 35 -29.37 1.09 -1.79
C LEU A 35 -28.77 0.34 -2.98
N ILE A 36 -29.23 0.58 -4.22
CA ILE A 36 -28.70 -0.14 -5.40
C ILE A 36 -27.23 0.16 -5.64
N THR A 37 -26.81 1.42 -5.48
CA THR A 37 -25.40 1.79 -5.63
C THR A 37 -24.56 1.16 -4.53
N THR A 38 -25.00 1.19 -3.29
CA THR A 38 -24.36 0.50 -2.16
C THR A 38 -24.13 -0.98 -2.44
N LEU A 39 -25.16 -1.70 -2.90
CA LEU A 39 -25.05 -3.13 -3.22
C LEU A 39 -24.08 -3.39 -4.38
N LEU A 40 -24.06 -2.52 -5.39
CA LEU A 40 -23.14 -2.62 -6.52
C LEU A 40 -21.69 -2.36 -6.06
N GLU A 41 -21.45 -1.30 -5.30
CA GLU A 41 -20.12 -0.94 -4.80
C GLU A 41 -19.52 -2.01 -3.90
N MET A 42 -20.33 -2.71 -3.10
CA MET A 42 -19.91 -3.88 -2.32
C MET A 42 -19.41 -5.05 -3.20
N THR A 43 -19.78 -5.07 -4.48
CA THR A 43 -19.38 -6.15 -5.42
C THR A 43 -18.32 -5.74 -6.43
N PHE A 44 -18.06 -4.45 -6.63
CA PHE A 44 -17.18 -3.94 -7.70
C PHE A 44 -15.72 -4.37 -7.55
N ALA A 45 -15.23 -4.50 -6.32
CA ALA A 45 -13.86 -4.93 -6.04
C ALA A 45 -13.60 -6.41 -6.34
N ASN A 46 -14.66 -7.24 -6.38
CA ASN A 46 -14.53 -8.66 -6.62
C ASN A 46 -14.49 -8.97 -8.12
N THR A 47 -13.79 -10.03 -8.50
CA THR A 47 -13.75 -10.55 -9.88
C THR A 47 -14.82 -11.61 -10.15
N HIS A 48 -15.45 -12.14 -9.11
CA HIS A 48 -16.49 -13.18 -9.17
C HIS A 48 -17.51 -12.94 -8.08
N GLY A 49 -18.63 -13.65 -8.16
CA GLY A 49 -19.73 -13.53 -7.21
C GLY A 49 -20.67 -12.36 -7.50
N GLY A 50 -21.85 -12.46 -6.96
CA GLY A 50 -22.94 -11.49 -7.02
C GLY A 50 -23.83 -11.63 -5.78
N MET A 51 -25.12 -11.32 -5.90
CA MET A 51 -26.03 -11.48 -4.78
C MET A 51 -27.50 -11.64 -5.20
N HIS A 52 -28.27 -12.33 -4.36
CA HIS A 52 -29.73 -12.33 -4.41
C HIS A 52 -30.26 -11.44 -3.29
N VAL A 53 -31.08 -10.46 -3.69
CA VAL A 53 -31.72 -9.47 -2.79
C VAL A 53 -33.23 -9.65 -2.84
N ASN A 54 -33.88 -9.74 -1.69
CA ASN A 54 -35.33 -9.79 -1.56
C ASN A 54 -35.76 -8.69 -0.60
N LEU A 55 -36.55 -7.74 -1.11
CA LEU A 55 -37.03 -6.56 -0.39
C LEU A 55 -38.46 -6.71 0.11
N HIS A 56 -39.03 -7.93 0.09
CA HIS A 56 -40.41 -8.20 0.49
C HIS A 56 -40.75 -7.66 1.89
N ASP A 57 -39.86 -7.83 2.87
CA ASP A 57 -40.07 -7.43 4.27
C ASP A 57 -39.92 -5.91 4.52
N ILE A 58 -39.56 -5.14 3.48
CA ILE A 58 -39.50 -3.67 3.60
C ILE A 58 -40.84 -3.07 3.21
N ALA A 59 -41.38 -2.24 4.08
CA ALA A 59 -42.77 -1.80 4.02
C ALA A 59 -43.14 -0.87 2.83
N ASP A 60 -42.17 -0.18 2.21
CA ASP A 60 -42.49 0.68 1.07
C ASP A 60 -42.74 -0.17 -0.20
N GLU A 61 -43.81 0.15 -0.93
CA GLU A 61 -44.20 -0.56 -2.17
C GLU A 61 -43.50 -0.01 -3.40
N ASP A 62 -42.98 1.22 -3.33
CA ASP A 62 -42.32 1.89 -4.46
C ASP A 62 -40.87 1.40 -4.60
N ILE A 63 -40.63 0.52 -5.57
CA ILE A 63 -39.29 -0.04 -5.83
C ILE A 63 -38.25 1.04 -6.19
N VAL A 64 -38.65 2.15 -6.79
CA VAL A 64 -37.73 3.24 -7.13
C VAL A 64 -37.26 3.96 -5.86
N LYS A 65 -38.18 4.21 -4.93
CA LYS A 65 -37.80 4.75 -3.61
C LYS A 65 -36.89 3.81 -2.84
N LEU A 66 -37.23 2.51 -2.80
CA LEU A 66 -36.41 1.53 -2.08
C LEU A 66 -34.98 1.47 -2.61
N LEU A 67 -34.80 1.52 -3.93
CA LEU A 67 -33.49 1.38 -4.56
C LEU A 67 -32.68 2.68 -4.59
N PHE A 68 -33.31 3.83 -4.75
CA PHE A 68 -32.62 5.10 -5.03
C PHE A 68 -32.79 6.16 -3.94
N ALA A 69 -33.53 5.92 -2.86
CA ALA A 69 -33.61 6.87 -1.76
C ALA A 69 -32.25 6.92 -1.01
N GLU A 70 -31.69 8.12 -0.89
CA GLU A 70 -30.44 8.41 -0.21
C GLU A 70 -30.68 8.62 1.31
N ASN A 71 -31.44 7.71 1.92
CA ASN A 71 -31.64 7.73 3.36
C ASN A 71 -30.45 7.12 4.09
N PRO A 72 -29.99 7.73 5.20
CA PRO A 72 -28.91 7.16 5.99
C PRO A 72 -29.21 5.73 6.43
N GLY A 73 -28.30 4.84 6.17
CA GLY A 73 -28.37 3.43 6.52
C GLY A 73 -27.05 2.73 6.25
N VAL A 74 -26.97 1.46 6.67
CA VAL A 74 -25.79 0.62 6.46
C VAL A 74 -26.23 -0.74 5.95
N VAL A 75 -25.58 -1.25 4.93
CA VAL A 75 -25.71 -2.66 4.51
C VAL A 75 -24.51 -3.42 5.09
N ILE A 76 -24.78 -4.49 5.81
CA ILE A 76 -23.76 -5.34 6.40
C ILE A 76 -23.91 -6.79 5.92
N GLN A 77 -22.79 -7.48 5.74
CA GLN A 77 -22.73 -8.91 5.55
C GLN A 77 -22.22 -9.58 6.82
N VAL A 78 -22.93 -10.59 7.27
CA VAL A 78 -22.58 -11.37 8.47
C VAL A 78 -22.57 -12.86 8.14
N SER A 79 -21.79 -13.66 8.89
CA SER A 79 -21.83 -15.10 8.78
C SER A 79 -23.13 -15.69 9.33
N ASP A 80 -23.50 -16.88 8.87
CA ASP A 80 -24.65 -17.59 9.44
C ASP A 80 -24.44 -17.95 10.93
N GLU A 81 -23.20 -18.09 11.36
CA GLU A 81 -22.82 -18.37 12.74
C GLU A 81 -23.29 -17.29 13.71
N HIS A 82 -23.13 -16.01 13.37
CA HIS A 82 -23.46 -14.89 14.24
C HIS A 82 -24.85 -14.28 14.00
N LYS A 83 -25.65 -14.89 13.14
CA LYS A 83 -26.94 -14.34 12.72
C LYS A 83 -27.97 -14.22 13.85
N GLN A 84 -27.99 -15.17 14.81
CA GLN A 84 -28.94 -15.15 15.92
C GLN A 84 -28.52 -14.13 16.98
N GLU A 85 -27.24 -14.11 17.34
CA GLU A 85 -26.67 -13.15 18.28
C GLU A 85 -26.81 -11.72 17.77
N LEU A 86 -26.57 -11.49 16.47
CA LEU A 86 -26.74 -10.17 15.84
C LEU A 86 -28.20 -9.71 15.95
N ARG A 87 -29.16 -10.57 15.65
CA ARG A 87 -30.58 -10.22 15.75
C ARG A 87 -30.96 -9.84 17.19
N ALA A 88 -30.61 -10.69 18.16
CA ALA A 88 -30.88 -10.43 19.57
C ALA A 88 -30.23 -9.10 20.02
N PHE A 89 -29.02 -8.82 19.61
CA PHE A 89 -28.33 -7.57 19.91
C PHE A 89 -29.07 -6.34 19.35
N LEU A 90 -29.47 -6.37 18.07
CA LEU A 90 -30.16 -5.24 17.44
C LEU A 90 -31.56 -5.03 18.01
N GLU A 91 -32.28 -6.12 18.36
CA GLU A 91 -33.59 -6.07 19.02
C GLU A 91 -33.50 -5.48 20.42
N ASP A 92 -32.49 -5.89 21.22
CA ASP A 92 -32.24 -5.37 22.56
C ASP A 92 -31.83 -3.89 22.52
N ALA A 93 -31.05 -3.49 21.53
CA ALA A 93 -30.66 -2.10 21.31
C ALA A 93 -31.77 -1.24 20.66
N GLY A 94 -32.92 -1.82 20.30
CA GLY A 94 -34.04 -1.11 19.66
C GLY A 94 -33.71 -0.61 18.24
N ILE A 95 -32.75 -1.24 17.54
CA ILE A 95 -32.34 -0.85 16.22
C ILE A 95 -33.13 -1.61 15.16
N GLY A 96 -33.76 -0.87 14.25
CA GLY A 96 -34.47 -1.43 13.11
C GLY A 96 -33.53 -2.04 12.07
N TYR A 97 -33.84 -3.27 11.65
CA TYR A 97 -33.08 -3.96 10.63
C TYR A 97 -33.97 -4.79 9.70
N ALA A 98 -33.46 -5.11 8.50
CA ALA A 98 -34.10 -6.04 7.58
C ALA A 98 -33.08 -7.01 6.99
N LYS A 99 -33.43 -8.30 6.89
CA LYS A 99 -32.63 -9.24 6.12
C LYS A 99 -33.01 -9.11 4.65
N ILE A 100 -32.12 -8.57 3.84
CA ILE A 100 -32.38 -8.28 2.43
C ILE A 100 -31.82 -9.30 1.44
N GLY A 101 -31.01 -10.27 1.86
CA GLY A 101 -30.48 -11.24 0.90
C GLY A 101 -29.24 -12.00 1.35
N TYR A 102 -28.51 -12.50 0.35
CA TYR A 102 -27.27 -13.27 0.55
C TYR A 102 -26.36 -13.17 -0.71
N PRO A 103 -25.03 -13.25 -0.53
CA PRO A 103 -24.10 -13.30 -1.66
C PRO A 103 -24.17 -14.65 -2.39
N THR A 104 -23.86 -14.64 -3.69
CA THR A 104 -23.79 -15.83 -4.54
C THR A 104 -22.40 -15.96 -5.18
N PRO A 105 -21.75 -17.15 -5.15
CA PRO A 105 -20.40 -17.29 -5.68
C PRO A 105 -20.33 -17.34 -7.21
N ASP A 106 -21.40 -17.78 -7.88
CA ASP A 106 -21.32 -18.30 -9.25
C ASP A 106 -21.80 -17.31 -10.33
N SER A 107 -22.23 -16.11 -9.96
CA SER A 107 -22.72 -15.13 -10.93
C SER A 107 -22.23 -13.72 -10.68
N ARG A 108 -22.01 -12.95 -11.76
CA ARG A 108 -21.68 -11.52 -11.70
C ARG A 108 -22.95 -10.67 -11.85
N THR A 109 -24.00 -11.03 -11.12
CA THR A 109 -25.28 -10.33 -11.17
C THR A 109 -25.83 -10.04 -9.79
N ILE A 110 -26.58 -8.94 -9.66
CA ILE A 110 -27.47 -8.69 -8.53
C ILE A 110 -28.89 -8.94 -9.02
N VAL A 111 -29.55 -9.96 -8.43
CA VAL A 111 -30.96 -10.23 -8.66
C VAL A 111 -31.77 -9.62 -7.53
N ILE A 112 -32.63 -8.65 -7.85
CA ILE A 112 -33.48 -7.98 -6.87
C ILE A 112 -34.94 -8.42 -7.10
N LYS A 113 -35.61 -8.79 -6.01
CA LYS A 113 -37.03 -9.14 -5.98
C LYS A 113 -37.77 -8.27 -4.96
N LYS A 114 -38.97 -7.84 -5.31
CA LYS A 114 -39.96 -7.20 -4.44
C LYS A 114 -41.35 -7.56 -4.99
N ASP A 115 -42.07 -8.40 -4.28
CA ASP A 115 -43.38 -8.90 -4.70
C ASP A 115 -43.35 -9.42 -6.16
N ASP A 116 -44.12 -8.84 -7.09
CA ASP A 116 -44.12 -9.20 -8.52
C ASP A 116 -42.95 -8.60 -9.31
N TYR A 117 -42.17 -7.68 -8.72
CA TYR A 117 -41.00 -7.08 -9.37
C TYR A 117 -39.79 -8.01 -9.26
N GLN A 118 -39.16 -8.27 -10.40
CA GLN A 118 -37.84 -8.90 -10.44
C GLN A 118 -36.99 -8.25 -11.51
N HIS A 119 -35.76 -7.89 -11.15
CA HIS A 119 -34.77 -7.40 -12.10
C HIS A 119 -33.40 -7.96 -11.81
N THR A 120 -32.58 -8.10 -12.88
CA THR A 120 -31.22 -8.61 -12.82
C THR A 120 -30.28 -7.51 -13.31
N PHE A 121 -29.35 -7.09 -12.48
CA PHE A 121 -28.33 -6.10 -12.79
C PHE A 121 -27.01 -6.81 -13.12
N ASP A 122 -26.41 -6.48 -14.24
CA ASP A 122 -25.05 -6.92 -14.60
C ASP A 122 -24.03 -6.04 -13.88
N ILE A 123 -23.27 -6.64 -12.96
CA ILE A 123 -22.32 -5.94 -12.10
C ILE A 123 -21.19 -5.32 -12.93
N ASP A 124 -20.65 -6.04 -13.91
CA ASP A 124 -19.48 -5.58 -14.66
C ASP A 124 -19.84 -4.44 -15.61
N ALA A 125 -21.01 -4.49 -16.26
CA ALA A 125 -21.54 -3.41 -17.10
C ALA A 125 -21.82 -2.14 -16.27
N LEU A 126 -22.37 -2.31 -15.06
CA LEU A 126 -22.66 -1.19 -14.17
C LEU A 126 -21.41 -0.62 -13.53
N ARG A 127 -20.40 -1.44 -13.22
CA ARG A 127 -19.08 -0.96 -12.80
C ARG A 127 -18.42 -0.10 -13.87
N ASP A 128 -18.47 -0.53 -15.14
CA ASP A 128 -17.93 0.27 -16.25
C ASP A 128 -18.68 1.60 -16.41
N THR A 129 -19.99 1.63 -16.12
CA THR A 129 -20.81 2.86 -16.10
C THR A 129 -20.42 3.77 -14.93
N TRP A 130 -20.30 3.22 -13.72
CA TRP A 130 -19.88 3.91 -12.51
C TRP A 130 -18.48 4.52 -12.66
N TYR A 131 -17.52 3.77 -13.19
CA TYR A 131 -16.15 4.22 -13.41
C TYR A 131 -16.01 5.25 -14.54
N LYS A 132 -17.01 5.37 -15.43
CA LYS A 132 -16.95 6.26 -16.60
C LYS A 132 -16.67 7.71 -16.23
N THR A 133 -17.25 8.24 -15.16
CA THR A 133 -17.04 9.62 -14.73
C THR A 133 -15.58 9.86 -14.32
N SER A 134 -15.01 8.97 -13.51
CA SER A 134 -13.60 9.01 -13.13
C SER A 134 -12.68 8.94 -14.36
N TYR A 135 -12.98 8.08 -15.32
CA TYR A 135 -12.26 8.00 -16.58
C TYR A 135 -12.31 9.31 -17.39
N LEU A 136 -13.48 9.97 -17.47
CA LEU A 136 -13.61 11.23 -18.20
C LEU A 136 -12.81 12.36 -17.56
N LEU A 137 -12.67 12.37 -16.24
CA LEU A 137 -11.80 13.28 -15.51
C LEU A 137 -10.33 12.92 -15.71
N ASP A 138 -9.97 11.65 -15.58
CA ASP A 138 -8.60 11.16 -15.74
C ASP A 138 -8.04 11.49 -17.14
N ARG A 139 -8.87 11.42 -18.19
CA ARG A 139 -8.50 11.87 -19.56
C ARG A 139 -8.04 13.32 -19.65
N LYS A 140 -8.43 14.17 -18.69
CA LYS A 140 -8.02 15.57 -18.64
C LYS A 140 -6.67 15.77 -17.94
N GLN A 141 -6.29 14.81 -17.13
CA GLN A 141 -5.10 14.86 -16.26
C GLN A 141 -3.95 14.02 -16.79
N SER A 142 -4.25 12.84 -17.37
CA SER A 142 -3.23 11.89 -17.84
C SER A 142 -2.85 12.14 -19.29
N MET A 143 -1.55 12.09 -19.58
CA MET A 143 -1.00 12.14 -20.94
C MET A 143 -0.89 10.75 -21.57
N ASN A 144 -0.48 10.70 -22.83
CA ASN A 144 -0.07 9.50 -23.56
C ASN A 144 -1.13 8.38 -23.62
N GLY A 145 -2.42 8.72 -23.45
CA GLY A 145 -3.51 7.72 -23.49
C GLY A 145 -3.65 6.88 -22.22
N MET A 146 -2.88 7.16 -21.16
CA MET A 146 -2.85 6.34 -19.93
C MET A 146 -4.21 6.22 -19.24
N ALA A 147 -5.05 7.27 -19.28
CA ALA A 147 -6.42 7.16 -18.76
C ALA A 147 -7.25 6.07 -19.47
N ARG A 148 -7.06 5.91 -20.78
CA ARG A 148 -7.71 4.85 -21.56
C ARG A 148 -7.19 3.48 -21.18
N GLU A 149 -5.88 3.34 -21.07
CA GLU A 149 -5.22 2.10 -20.69
C GLU A 149 -5.62 1.67 -19.28
N ARG A 150 -5.69 2.60 -18.30
CA ARG A 150 -6.23 2.32 -16.97
C ARG A 150 -7.64 1.77 -17.02
N ARG A 151 -8.53 2.41 -17.79
CA ARG A 151 -9.91 1.97 -17.91
C ARG A 151 -10.04 0.56 -18.50
N ASP A 152 -9.20 0.26 -19.49
CA ASP A 152 -9.26 -1.04 -20.17
C ASP A 152 -8.65 -2.15 -19.29
N ASN A 153 -7.62 -1.84 -18.47
CA ASN A 153 -6.84 -2.83 -17.74
C ASN A 153 -7.23 -3.06 -16.28
N TYR A 154 -7.78 -2.07 -15.55
CA TYR A 154 -7.96 -2.17 -14.09
C TYR A 154 -8.72 -3.44 -13.67
N LYS A 155 -9.69 -3.88 -14.45
CA LYS A 155 -10.51 -5.06 -14.19
C LYS A 155 -9.82 -6.39 -14.51
N HIS A 156 -8.65 -6.35 -15.15
CA HIS A 156 -7.87 -7.52 -15.58
C HIS A 156 -6.57 -7.70 -14.81
N GLN A 157 -6.34 -6.87 -13.80
CA GLN A 157 -5.12 -6.86 -13.00
C GLN A 157 -5.44 -7.04 -11.50
N PRO A 158 -6.04 -8.19 -11.10
CA PRO A 158 -6.33 -8.44 -9.69
C PRO A 158 -5.04 -8.51 -8.89
N ILE A 159 -5.08 -8.01 -7.65
CA ILE A 159 -3.97 -8.16 -6.73
C ILE A 159 -3.92 -9.62 -6.27
N VAL A 160 -2.79 -10.26 -6.54
CA VAL A 160 -2.49 -11.62 -6.10
C VAL A 160 -1.42 -11.54 -5.03
N MET A 161 -1.69 -12.12 -3.85
CA MET A 161 -0.70 -12.28 -2.80
C MET A 161 -0.30 -13.74 -2.66
N LYS A 162 1.00 -13.95 -2.48
CA LYS A 162 1.59 -15.24 -2.18
C LYS A 162 2.74 -15.00 -1.21
N PHE A 163 2.70 -15.66 -0.08
CA PHE A 163 3.73 -15.59 0.95
C PHE A 163 4.54 -16.88 0.96
N ASN A 164 5.78 -16.82 1.41
CA ASN A 164 6.60 -18.00 1.67
C ASN A 164 5.91 -18.92 2.70
N ASP A 165 6.06 -20.22 2.53
CA ASP A 165 5.38 -21.23 3.37
C ASP A 165 5.76 -21.11 4.86
N ASP A 166 6.96 -20.60 5.16
CA ASP A 166 7.45 -20.39 6.52
C ASP A 166 6.91 -19.13 7.20
N PHE A 167 6.19 -18.27 6.47
CA PHE A 167 5.65 -17.03 7.04
C PHE A 167 4.43 -17.29 7.92
N THR A 168 4.57 -17.08 9.23
CA THR A 168 3.49 -17.30 10.22
C THR A 168 2.63 -16.07 10.51
N GLY A 169 3.08 -14.87 10.14
CA GLY A 169 2.40 -13.60 10.41
C GLY A 169 2.54 -13.09 11.84
N THR A 170 3.41 -13.70 12.67
CA THR A 170 3.56 -13.33 14.08
C THR A 170 4.86 -12.57 14.34
N LEU A 171 4.83 -11.61 15.26
CA LEU A 171 6.03 -10.92 15.75
C LEU A 171 7.05 -11.90 16.36
N ALA A 172 6.54 -12.95 17.01
CA ALA A 172 7.35 -13.98 17.65
C ALA A 172 8.25 -14.74 16.66
N GLN A 173 7.82 -14.94 15.42
CA GLN A 173 8.62 -15.55 14.35
C GLN A 173 9.97 -14.85 14.17
N TYR A 174 9.98 -13.55 14.34
CA TYR A 174 11.16 -12.70 14.13
C TYR A 174 11.90 -12.33 15.40
N GLY A 175 11.41 -12.79 16.58
CA GLY A 175 11.93 -12.40 17.88
C GLY A 175 11.68 -10.93 18.20
N ILE A 176 10.63 -10.33 17.60
CA ILE A 176 10.28 -8.91 17.79
C ILE A 176 9.53 -8.77 19.13
N SER A 177 9.95 -7.75 19.91
CA SER A 177 9.23 -7.27 21.08
C SER A 177 8.84 -5.80 20.85
N ALA A 178 7.55 -5.55 20.65
CA ALA A 178 7.02 -4.19 20.45
C ALA A 178 7.25 -3.28 21.69
N ASP A 179 7.40 -3.90 22.85
CA ASP A 179 7.62 -3.19 24.14
C ASP A 179 9.10 -3.06 24.52
N ARG A 180 10.02 -3.31 23.60
CA ARG A 180 11.45 -3.20 23.85
C ARG A 180 11.81 -1.81 24.43
N ARG A 181 12.47 -1.79 25.61
CA ARG A 181 12.91 -0.57 26.29
C ARG A 181 14.43 -0.42 26.31
N LYS A 182 15.16 -1.51 26.13
CA LYS A 182 16.62 -1.51 26.19
C LYS A 182 17.20 -1.24 24.79
N PRO A 183 18.21 -0.37 24.67
CA PRO A 183 18.96 -0.21 23.43
C PRO A 183 19.58 -1.53 22.99
N SER A 184 19.61 -1.75 21.67
CA SER A 184 20.28 -2.91 21.05
C SER A 184 21.78 -2.66 20.82
N GLY A 185 22.17 -1.39 20.75
CA GLY A 185 23.49 -0.95 20.34
C GLY A 185 23.70 -0.94 18.83
N ILE A 186 22.72 -1.38 18.01
CA ILE A 186 22.78 -1.33 16.55
C ILE A 186 22.00 -0.12 16.06
N LYS A 187 22.71 0.88 15.53
CA LYS A 187 22.13 2.15 15.16
C LYS A 187 21.75 2.20 13.68
N ALA A 188 20.52 2.67 13.43
CA ALA A 188 20.07 3.10 12.11
C ALA A 188 19.78 4.59 12.10
N ALA A 189 20.24 5.32 11.09
CA ALA A 189 19.95 6.74 10.92
C ALA A 189 18.93 6.94 9.80
N ILE A 190 17.88 7.68 10.08
CA ILE A 190 16.95 8.18 9.07
C ILE A 190 17.45 9.56 8.63
N ILE A 191 17.92 9.64 7.40
CA ILE A 191 18.41 10.88 6.81
C ILE A 191 17.24 11.64 6.20
N ARG A 192 17.07 12.88 6.63
CA ARG A 192 15.98 13.75 6.19
C ARG A 192 16.46 15.06 5.62
N GLU A 193 15.71 15.55 4.62
CA GLU A 193 15.82 16.89 4.08
C GLU A 193 14.46 17.59 4.22
N LYS A 194 14.44 18.90 4.09
CA LYS A 194 13.22 19.69 4.07
C LYS A 194 12.25 19.16 2.98
N GLY A 195 11.04 18.80 3.39
CA GLY A 195 10.01 18.25 2.49
C GLY A 195 9.94 16.72 2.45
N THR A 196 10.84 15.99 3.12
CA THR A 196 10.70 14.54 3.28
C THR A 196 9.59 14.18 4.27
N ASN A 197 9.03 12.98 4.14
CA ASN A 197 8.02 12.44 5.06
C ASN A 197 8.16 10.91 5.18
N GLY A 198 7.33 10.30 6.06
CA GLY A 198 7.37 8.85 6.31
C GLY A 198 8.43 8.43 7.33
N GLU A 199 9.12 9.39 7.97
CA GLU A 199 10.16 9.11 8.94
C GLU A 199 9.64 8.39 10.18
N ARG A 200 8.38 8.59 10.57
CA ARG A 200 7.79 7.93 11.76
C ARG A 200 7.50 6.47 11.49
N GLU A 201 6.87 6.17 10.36
CA GLU A 201 6.58 4.81 9.91
C GLU A 201 7.90 4.04 9.71
N MET A 202 8.89 4.68 9.13
CA MET A 202 10.23 4.11 8.94
C MET A 202 10.93 3.87 10.27
N ALA A 203 10.89 4.86 11.20
CA ALA A 203 11.46 4.73 12.52
C ALA A 203 10.83 3.58 13.30
N TYR A 204 9.50 3.42 13.19
CA TYR A 204 8.80 2.35 13.87
C TYR A 204 9.14 0.97 13.28
N SER A 205 9.24 0.85 11.95
CA SER A 205 9.66 -0.38 11.28
C SER A 205 11.07 -0.81 11.71
N LEU A 206 12.01 0.12 11.74
CA LEU A 206 13.38 -0.11 12.22
C LEU A 206 13.41 -0.46 13.71
N TYR A 207 12.64 0.23 14.53
CA TYR A 207 12.55 -0.03 15.98
C TYR A 207 12.00 -1.44 16.25
N LEU A 208 10.94 -1.85 15.58
CA LEU A 208 10.39 -3.21 15.68
C LEU A 208 11.44 -4.26 15.32
N ALA A 209 12.17 -4.05 14.23
CA ALA A 209 13.25 -4.94 13.83
C ALA A 209 14.45 -4.97 14.79
N GLY A 210 14.49 -4.06 15.79
CA GLY A 210 15.51 -4.07 16.83
C GLY A 210 16.64 -3.06 16.66
N PHE A 211 16.49 -2.05 15.78
CA PHE A 211 17.46 -0.94 15.70
C PHE A 211 17.23 0.12 16.77
N ASP A 212 18.30 0.79 17.15
CA ASP A 212 18.28 2.08 17.86
C ASP A 212 18.26 3.18 16.80
N VAL A 213 17.12 3.85 16.66
CA VAL A 213 16.88 4.77 15.54
C VAL A 213 17.33 6.17 15.88
N LYS A 214 18.08 6.81 14.97
CA LYS A 214 18.54 8.19 15.06
C LYS A 214 17.94 9.01 13.92
N ASP A 215 17.30 10.12 14.25
CA ASP A 215 16.83 11.10 13.27
C ASP A 215 17.96 12.07 12.92
N VAL A 216 18.31 12.16 11.63
CA VAL A 216 19.43 12.96 11.13
C VAL A 216 18.96 13.90 10.03
N MET A 217 19.05 15.19 10.27
CA MET A 217 18.76 16.21 9.26
C MET A 217 20.00 16.48 8.42
N MET A 218 19.80 16.85 7.13
CA MET A 218 20.91 17.28 6.28
C MET A 218 21.77 18.37 6.91
N THR A 219 21.18 19.26 7.71
CA THR A 219 21.91 20.29 8.46
C THR A 219 22.90 19.71 9.49
N ASP A 220 22.68 18.49 9.98
CA ASP A 220 23.61 17.82 10.89
C ASP A 220 24.86 17.33 10.15
N LEU A 221 24.65 16.77 8.97
CA LEU A 221 25.75 16.34 8.08
C LEU A 221 26.53 17.55 7.54
N ILE A 222 25.83 18.60 7.09
CA ILE A 222 26.42 19.83 6.55
C ILE A 222 27.29 20.53 7.61
N SER A 223 26.82 20.59 8.85
CA SER A 223 27.58 21.20 9.96
C SER A 223 28.71 20.31 10.48
N GLY A 224 28.64 19.00 10.24
CA GLY A 224 29.55 18.00 10.76
C GLY A 224 29.23 17.60 12.23
N ARG A 225 28.02 17.87 12.70
CA ARG A 225 27.51 17.33 13.98
C ARG A 225 27.26 15.81 13.89
N GLU A 226 26.99 15.33 12.69
CA GLU A 226 26.82 13.92 12.37
C GLU A 226 27.85 13.51 11.32
N THR A 227 28.51 12.36 11.51
CA THR A 227 29.55 11.82 10.62
C THR A 227 29.23 10.42 10.12
N LEU A 228 28.15 9.81 10.61
CA LEU A 228 27.69 8.43 10.32
C LEU A 228 28.67 7.32 10.72
N GLU A 229 29.75 7.62 11.45
CA GLU A 229 30.81 6.65 11.81
C GLU A 229 30.26 5.51 12.71
N ASP A 230 29.32 5.81 13.60
CA ASP A 230 28.70 4.86 14.51
C ASP A 230 27.35 4.28 14.00
N ILE A 231 26.99 4.59 12.76
CA ILE A 231 25.76 4.14 12.12
C ILE A 231 26.04 2.90 11.27
N SER A 232 25.21 1.85 11.44
CA SER A 232 25.31 0.60 10.67
C SER A 232 24.35 0.57 9.49
N MET A 233 23.24 1.32 9.54
CA MET A 233 22.28 1.43 8.44
C MET A 233 21.82 2.87 8.28
N ILE A 234 21.77 3.36 7.05
CA ILE A 234 21.10 4.63 6.74
C ILE A 234 19.84 4.38 5.93
N VAL A 235 18.84 5.21 6.16
CA VAL A 235 17.60 5.20 5.38
C VAL A 235 17.30 6.61 4.89
N PHE A 236 17.10 6.74 3.59
CA PHE A 236 16.62 7.95 2.95
C PHE A 236 15.11 7.83 2.78
N CYS A 237 14.35 8.70 3.48
CA CYS A 237 12.88 8.68 3.45
C CYS A 237 12.30 9.15 2.12
N GLY A 238 11.02 8.87 1.94
CA GLY A 238 10.20 9.42 0.88
C GLY A 238 9.87 10.91 1.08
N GLY A 239 8.99 11.43 0.24
CA GLY A 239 8.51 12.81 0.28
C GLY A 239 8.88 13.61 -0.96
N PHE A 240 9.05 14.92 -0.77
CA PHE A 240 9.33 15.91 -1.82
C PHE A 240 10.44 16.85 -1.34
N SER A 241 11.66 16.34 -1.26
CA SER A 241 12.81 17.11 -0.77
C SER A 241 12.98 18.40 -1.57
N ASN A 242 13.12 19.52 -0.86
CA ASN A 242 13.20 20.87 -1.42
C ASN A 242 12.05 21.20 -2.41
N SER A 243 10.85 20.60 -2.19
CA SER A 243 9.65 20.76 -3.02
C SER A 243 9.85 20.38 -4.50
N ASP A 244 10.84 19.51 -4.78
CA ASP A 244 11.22 19.05 -6.14
C ASP A 244 11.47 20.19 -7.15
N VAL A 245 11.86 21.37 -6.70
CA VAL A 245 12.00 22.58 -7.54
C VAL A 245 12.95 22.39 -8.73
N LEU A 246 14.00 21.60 -8.56
CA LEU A 246 14.98 21.27 -9.60
C LEU A 246 14.72 19.92 -10.27
N GLY A 247 13.64 19.23 -9.89
CA GLY A 247 13.34 17.82 -10.14
C GLY A 247 13.53 16.97 -8.89
N SER A 248 12.91 15.80 -8.87
CA SER A 248 12.86 14.94 -7.69
C SER A 248 14.25 14.60 -7.16
N ALA A 249 14.44 14.83 -5.86
CA ALA A 249 15.66 14.63 -5.07
C ALA A 249 16.91 15.42 -5.54
N LYS A 250 16.86 16.21 -6.61
CA LYS A 250 18.06 16.90 -7.13
C LYS A 250 18.61 17.95 -6.18
N GLY A 251 17.73 18.71 -5.48
CA GLY A 251 18.17 19.63 -4.44
C GLY A 251 18.85 18.92 -3.27
N TRP A 252 18.33 17.76 -2.89
CA TRP A 252 18.90 16.93 -1.83
C TRP A 252 20.24 16.31 -2.26
N ALA A 253 20.34 15.80 -3.49
CA ALA A 253 21.61 15.34 -4.06
C ALA A 253 22.65 16.45 -4.09
N GLY A 254 22.26 17.69 -4.47
CA GLY A 254 23.12 18.85 -4.43
C GLY A 254 23.65 19.18 -3.03
N ALA A 255 22.85 19.00 -1.98
CA ALA A 255 23.28 19.18 -0.59
C ALA A 255 24.41 18.21 -0.18
N PHE A 256 24.41 16.97 -0.71
CA PHE A 256 25.52 16.05 -0.55
C PHE A 256 26.71 16.41 -1.43
N LEU A 257 26.50 16.62 -2.72
CA LEU A 257 27.59 16.77 -3.71
C LEU A 257 28.42 18.05 -3.49
N PHE A 258 27.77 19.14 -3.06
CA PHE A 258 28.40 20.47 -2.97
C PHE A 258 28.74 20.88 -1.54
N ASN A 259 28.52 19.99 -0.55
CA ASN A 259 28.98 20.23 0.81
C ASN A 259 30.05 19.20 1.19
N PRO A 260 31.31 19.63 1.44
CA PRO A 260 32.42 18.72 1.69
C PRO A 260 32.18 17.78 2.87
N LYS A 261 31.61 18.26 3.99
CA LYS A 261 31.38 17.44 5.19
C LYS A 261 30.31 16.38 4.95
N ALA A 262 29.19 16.77 4.35
CA ALA A 262 28.12 15.83 4.05
C ALA A 262 28.57 14.77 3.04
N LYS A 263 29.33 15.19 2.00
CA LYS A 263 29.92 14.26 1.03
C LYS A 263 30.91 13.30 1.69
N GLU A 264 31.82 13.80 2.51
CA GLU A 264 32.79 12.97 3.22
C GLU A 264 32.13 11.93 4.12
N ALA A 265 31.09 12.33 4.88
CA ALA A 265 30.35 11.40 5.72
C ALA A 265 29.67 10.28 4.91
N LEU A 266 29.06 10.64 3.77
CA LEU A 266 28.43 9.68 2.87
C LEU A 266 29.47 8.74 2.21
N ASP A 267 30.55 9.29 1.68
CA ASP A 267 31.61 8.52 1.03
C ASP A 267 32.26 7.51 2.00
N LYS A 268 32.56 7.93 3.24
CA LYS A 268 33.07 7.05 4.29
C LYS A 268 32.08 5.96 4.68
N PHE A 269 30.78 6.28 4.75
CA PHE A 269 29.74 5.31 5.05
C PHE A 269 29.66 4.21 3.98
N TYR A 270 29.62 4.58 2.69
CA TYR A 270 29.56 3.61 1.58
C TYR A 270 30.87 2.84 1.37
N ALA A 271 32.02 3.36 1.79
CA ALA A 271 33.29 2.64 1.74
C ALA A 271 33.40 1.51 2.76
N ARG A 272 32.54 1.48 3.77
CA ARG A 272 32.52 0.41 4.78
C ARG A 272 31.79 -0.83 4.25
N GLU A 273 32.27 -2.03 4.62
CA GLU A 273 31.68 -3.32 4.24
C GLU A 273 30.63 -3.85 5.26
N ASP A 274 30.49 -3.16 6.40
CA ASP A 274 29.59 -3.52 7.50
C ASP A 274 28.32 -2.63 7.58
N THR A 275 28.00 -1.94 6.49
CA THR A 275 26.88 -1.00 6.41
C THR A 275 25.83 -1.40 5.39
N LEU A 276 24.59 -0.96 5.63
CA LEU A 276 23.44 -1.10 4.73
C LEU A 276 22.81 0.25 4.45
N SER A 277 22.19 0.40 3.28
CA SER A 277 21.35 1.56 3.01
C SER A 277 20.03 1.20 2.32
N LEU A 278 19.01 1.99 2.58
CA LEU A 278 17.68 1.88 1.99
C LEU A 278 17.21 3.25 1.53
N GLY A 279 16.78 3.37 0.28
CA GLY A 279 16.13 4.56 -0.25
C GLY A 279 14.71 4.25 -0.71
N ILE A 280 13.72 4.97 -0.16
CA ILE A 280 12.31 4.80 -0.47
C ILE A 280 11.78 6.02 -1.19
N CYS A 281 11.11 5.85 -2.34
CA CYS A 281 10.45 6.90 -3.11
C CYS A 281 11.42 8.07 -3.38
N ASN A 282 11.30 9.21 -2.72
CA ASN A 282 12.26 10.32 -2.88
C ASN A 282 13.70 9.94 -2.44
N GLY A 283 13.83 9.06 -1.45
CA GLY A 283 15.14 8.48 -1.09
C GLY A 283 15.70 7.54 -2.17
N CYS A 284 14.86 6.79 -2.87
CA CYS A 284 15.26 6.00 -4.05
C CYS A 284 15.78 6.92 -5.16
N GLN A 285 15.06 7.99 -5.46
CA GLN A 285 15.48 9.02 -6.43
C GLN A 285 16.83 9.63 -6.05
N LEU A 286 17.04 9.91 -4.75
CA LEU A 286 18.31 10.40 -4.25
C LEU A 286 19.46 9.42 -4.49
N MET A 287 19.27 8.14 -4.15
CA MET A 287 20.30 7.12 -4.30
C MET A 287 20.70 6.92 -5.78
N VAL A 288 19.72 6.96 -6.68
CA VAL A 288 19.95 6.87 -8.14
C VAL A 288 20.64 8.14 -8.65
N GLU A 289 20.22 9.34 -8.23
CA GLU A 289 20.84 10.61 -8.64
C GLU A 289 22.30 10.72 -8.18
N LEU A 290 22.60 10.22 -6.97
CA LEU A 290 23.96 10.14 -6.43
C LEU A 290 24.78 8.96 -6.98
N ASN A 291 24.20 8.10 -7.83
CA ASN A 291 24.81 6.88 -8.39
C ASN A 291 25.36 5.92 -7.30
N LEU A 292 24.61 5.72 -6.23
CA LEU A 292 25.03 4.89 -5.09
C LEU A 292 24.74 3.39 -5.26
N ILE A 293 23.95 3.01 -6.26
CA ILE A 293 23.52 1.61 -6.46
C ILE A 293 24.42 0.89 -7.46
N ASN A 294 24.72 1.51 -8.60
CA ASN A 294 25.50 0.92 -9.66
C ASN A 294 26.63 1.87 -10.10
N PRO A 295 27.55 2.24 -9.19
CA PRO A 295 28.61 3.20 -9.52
C PRO A 295 29.57 2.70 -10.60
N GLU A 296 29.63 1.39 -10.84
CA GLU A 296 30.46 0.71 -11.85
C GLU A 296 29.91 0.75 -13.28
N HIS A 297 28.62 1.12 -13.46
CA HIS A 297 27.98 1.14 -14.78
C HIS A 297 28.49 2.32 -15.63
N GLU A 298 28.74 2.07 -16.92
CA GLU A 298 29.12 3.13 -17.86
C GLU A 298 27.98 4.13 -18.10
N GLN A 299 26.74 3.61 -18.21
CA GLN A 299 25.54 4.42 -18.35
C GLN A 299 24.74 4.39 -17.06
N ARG A 300 24.47 5.59 -16.52
CA ARG A 300 23.74 5.72 -15.26
C ARG A 300 22.26 5.37 -15.43
N ALA A 301 21.71 4.69 -14.44
CA ALA A 301 20.27 4.61 -14.27
C ALA A 301 19.68 5.99 -13.94
N HIS A 302 18.42 6.21 -14.31
CA HIS A 302 17.70 7.45 -14.01
C HIS A 302 16.29 7.15 -13.50
N LEU A 303 15.76 8.06 -12.68
CA LEU A 303 14.34 8.15 -12.38
C LEU A 303 13.74 9.29 -13.21
N LEU A 304 12.72 8.97 -13.99
CA LEU A 304 12.07 9.89 -14.92
C LEU A 304 10.61 10.12 -14.52
N HIS A 305 9.96 11.13 -15.12
CA HIS A 305 8.53 11.34 -14.97
C HIS A 305 7.75 10.08 -15.32
N ASN A 306 6.68 9.82 -14.57
CA ASN A 306 5.71 8.78 -14.92
C ASN A 306 5.20 8.99 -16.35
N VAL A 307 4.91 7.92 -17.08
CA VAL A 307 4.40 8.00 -18.46
C VAL A 307 3.11 8.80 -18.55
N SER A 308 2.28 8.76 -17.51
CA SER A 308 1.03 9.55 -17.40
C SER A 308 1.26 11.04 -17.20
N HIS A 309 2.47 11.47 -16.88
CA HIS A 309 2.82 12.83 -16.45
C HIS A 309 1.97 13.38 -15.30
N LYS A 310 1.47 12.49 -14.45
CA LYS A 310 0.79 12.85 -13.23
C LYS A 310 1.33 12.09 -12.03
N PHE A 311 0.96 12.54 -10.84
CA PHE A 311 1.20 11.81 -9.60
C PHE A 311 0.33 10.55 -9.57
N GLU A 312 0.96 9.39 -9.42
CA GLU A 312 0.28 8.11 -9.29
C GLU A 312 0.26 7.68 -7.82
N SER A 313 -0.94 7.40 -7.32
CA SER A 313 -1.16 6.88 -5.98
C SER A 313 -2.06 5.67 -6.07
N ALA A 314 -1.54 4.50 -5.72
CA ALA A 314 -2.26 3.24 -5.82
C ALA A 314 -1.70 2.18 -4.88
N PHE A 315 -2.53 1.19 -4.55
CA PHE A 315 -2.10 -0.07 -3.96
C PHE A 315 -1.95 -1.10 -5.07
N LEU A 316 -0.77 -1.70 -5.20
CA LEU A 316 -0.39 -2.55 -6.34
C LEU A 316 0.27 -3.84 -5.86
N GLY A 317 0.33 -4.84 -6.77
CA GLY A 317 1.08 -6.07 -6.54
C GLY A 317 2.54 -5.93 -6.99
N LEU A 318 3.45 -6.51 -6.20
CA LEU A 318 4.85 -6.73 -6.58
C LEU A 318 5.17 -8.22 -6.59
N ASP A 319 5.97 -8.61 -7.55
CA ASP A 319 6.67 -9.89 -7.60
C ASP A 319 8.12 -9.66 -7.11
N ILE A 320 8.58 -10.50 -6.18
CA ILE A 320 9.95 -10.47 -5.67
C ILE A 320 10.75 -11.56 -6.40
N PRO A 321 11.56 -11.22 -7.41
CA PRO A 321 12.38 -12.21 -8.13
C PRO A 321 13.47 -12.77 -7.25
N GLN A 322 14.14 -13.84 -7.71
CA GLN A 322 15.36 -14.33 -7.09
C GLN A 322 16.43 -13.23 -7.09
N ASN A 323 16.97 -12.93 -5.93
CA ASN A 323 17.91 -11.83 -5.74
C ASN A 323 18.88 -12.11 -4.57
N ASN A 324 19.98 -11.35 -4.51
CA ASN A 324 20.97 -11.46 -3.45
C ASN A 324 20.90 -10.31 -2.44
N SER A 325 19.84 -9.52 -2.45
CA SER A 325 19.70 -8.42 -1.48
C SER A 325 19.67 -8.93 -0.06
N VAL A 326 20.45 -8.30 0.81
CA VAL A 326 20.42 -8.58 2.26
C VAL A 326 19.02 -8.44 2.82
N MET A 327 18.28 -7.41 2.37
CA MET A 327 16.93 -7.14 2.87
C MET A 327 15.86 -8.04 2.24
N PHE A 328 15.97 -8.36 0.94
CA PHE A 328 14.89 -8.99 0.17
C PHE A 328 15.18 -10.44 -0.23
N GLY A 329 16.39 -10.96 -0.01
CA GLY A 329 16.75 -12.31 -0.45
C GLY A 329 15.80 -13.39 0.07
N SER A 330 15.36 -13.32 1.33
CA SER A 330 14.41 -14.28 1.92
C SER A 330 12.97 -14.15 1.40
N LEU A 331 12.62 -12.99 0.84
CA LEU A 331 11.30 -12.74 0.23
C LEU A 331 11.22 -13.25 -1.23
N SER A 332 12.29 -13.84 -1.76
CA SER A 332 12.31 -14.33 -3.14
C SER A 332 11.20 -15.35 -3.42
N GLY A 333 10.37 -15.07 -4.42
CA GLY A 333 9.21 -15.88 -4.80
C GLY A 333 7.88 -15.40 -4.22
N ASP A 334 7.91 -14.43 -3.31
CA ASP A 334 6.70 -13.79 -2.77
C ASP A 334 6.04 -12.89 -3.81
N LYS A 335 4.71 -12.75 -3.66
CA LYS A 335 3.88 -11.74 -4.31
C LYS A 335 3.21 -10.92 -3.23
N LEU A 336 3.51 -9.64 -3.17
CA LEU A 336 3.15 -8.78 -2.05
C LEU A 336 2.39 -7.54 -2.52
N GLY A 337 1.43 -7.08 -1.72
CA GLY A 337 0.75 -5.81 -1.92
C GLY A 337 1.56 -4.64 -1.34
N ILE A 338 1.55 -3.49 -2.02
CA ILE A 338 2.30 -2.31 -1.57
C ILE A 338 1.70 -1.00 -2.10
N TRP A 339 1.95 0.08 -1.39
CA TRP A 339 1.57 1.43 -1.80
C TRP A 339 2.64 2.11 -2.65
N VAL A 340 2.19 2.80 -3.71
CA VAL A 340 2.98 3.75 -4.51
C VAL A 340 2.38 5.13 -4.41
N ALA A 341 3.23 6.18 -4.43
CA ALA A 341 2.81 7.57 -4.35
C ALA A 341 3.91 8.48 -4.92
N HIS A 342 3.97 8.67 -6.25
CA HIS A 342 5.06 9.40 -6.91
C HIS A 342 4.67 9.98 -8.27
N GLY A 343 5.36 11.05 -8.69
CA GLY A 343 5.24 11.67 -10.01
C GLY A 343 6.43 11.35 -10.94
N GLU A 344 7.58 11.04 -10.37
CA GLU A 344 8.85 10.76 -11.06
C GLU A 344 9.43 9.40 -10.61
N GLY A 345 8.69 8.30 -10.85
CA GLY A 345 9.06 6.97 -10.37
C GLY A 345 9.55 6.00 -11.45
N ARG A 346 9.67 6.45 -12.70
CA ARG A 346 10.00 5.59 -13.84
C ARG A 346 11.48 5.28 -13.88
N PHE A 347 11.87 4.05 -13.56
CA PHE A 347 13.23 3.58 -13.80
C PHE A 347 13.54 3.53 -15.29
N SER A 348 14.65 4.17 -15.66
CA SER A 348 15.31 4.02 -16.97
C SER A 348 16.64 3.33 -16.75
N LEU A 349 16.79 2.13 -17.35
CA LEU A 349 17.89 1.19 -17.11
C LEU A 349 18.63 0.90 -18.41
N PRO A 350 19.56 1.78 -18.86
CA PRO A 350 20.15 1.73 -20.18
C PRO A 350 21.05 0.52 -20.45
N GLU A 351 21.66 -0.08 -19.43
CA GLU A 351 22.53 -1.27 -19.56
C GLU A 351 21.79 -2.59 -19.79
N GLY A 352 20.43 -2.56 -19.80
CA GLY A 352 19.59 -3.74 -19.91
C GLY A 352 19.33 -4.44 -18.56
N GLU A 353 18.25 -5.21 -18.47
CA GLU A 353 17.78 -5.79 -17.20
C GLU A 353 18.85 -6.63 -16.49
N SER A 354 19.57 -7.46 -17.22
CA SER A 354 20.55 -8.41 -16.66
C SER A 354 21.77 -7.74 -16.03
N ALA A 355 22.00 -6.46 -16.28
CA ALA A 355 23.07 -5.69 -15.66
C ALA A 355 22.71 -5.19 -14.25
N TYR A 356 21.42 -5.25 -13.88
CA TYR A 356 20.93 -4.75 -12.60
C TYR A 356 20.49 -5.88 -11.68
N ASN A 357 20.75 -5.74 -10.39
CA ASN A 357 20.19 -6.60 -9.37
C ASN A 357 18.75 -6.14 -9.07
N VAL A 358 17.79 -6.60 -9.87
CA VAL A 358 16.37 -6.27 -9.73
C VAL A 358 15.79 -7.09 -8.59
N VAL A 359 15.27 -6.42 -7.57
CA VAL A 359 14.76 -7.05 -6.34
C VAL A 359 13.25 -6.99 -6.19
N ALA A 360 12.59 -6.13 -6.95
CA ALA A 360 11.14 -6.01 -6.96
C ALA A 360 10.65 -5.57 -8.34
N LYS A 361 9.56 -6.17 -8.81
CA LYS A 361 8.91 -5.85 -10.09
C LYS A 361 7.42 -5.65 -9.88
N TYR A 362 6.82 -4.71 -10.57
CA TYR A 362 5.37 -4.62 -10.65
C TYR A 362 4.81 -5.87 -11.30
N SER A 363 3.75 -6.46 -10.72
CA SER A 363 3.22 -7.76 -11.16
C SER A 363 2.60 -7.73 -12.56
N TYR A 364 2.27 -6.55 -13.09
CA TYR A 364 1.73 -6.37 -14.43
C TYR A 364 2.54 -5.35 -15.22
N ALA A 365 2.77 -5.66 -16.50
CA ALA A 365 3.56 -4.80 -17.38
C ALA A 365 2.80 -3.54 -17.84
N GLN A 366 1.48 -3.69 -18.03
CA GLN A 366 0.65 -2.59 -18.52
C GLN A 366 0.20 -1.68 -17.37
N TYR A 367 -0.02 -0.42 -17.69
CA TYR A 367 -0.65 0.53 -16.80
C TYR A 367 -2.11 0.10 -16.48
N PRO A 368 -2.62 0.23 -15.23
CA PRO A 368 -1.98 0.87 -14.09
C PRO A 368 -1.11 -0.06 -13.23
N GLY A 369 -0.96 -1.34 -13.57
CA GLY A 369 -0.16 -2.31 -12.81
C GLY A 369 1.32 -1.95 -12.75
N ASN A 370 1.92 -1.45 -13.86
CA ASN A 370 3.16 -0.68 -13.87
C ASN A 370 2.79 0.81 -13.89
N PRO A 371 2.75 1.50 -12.74
CA PRO A 371 2.10 2.80 -12.61
C PRO A 371 2.89 3.95 -13.24
N ASN A 372 4.18 3.75 -13.43
CA ASN A 372 5.11 4.77 -13.87
C ASN A 372 5.73 4.51 -15.25
N GLY A 373 5.57 3.29 -15.80
CA GLY A 373 6.16 2.89 -17.07
C GLY A 373 7.65 2.55 -16.96
N SER A 374 8.11 2.07 -15.79
CA SER A 374 9.50 1.62 -15.57
C SER A 374 9.91 0.54 -16.56
N ASP A 375 11.16 0.61 -17.04
CA ASP A 375 11.78 -0.43 -17.83
C ASP A 375 11.69 -1.77 -17.09
N TYR A 376 11.39 -2.85 -17.81
CA TYR A 376 11.27 -4.23 -17.28
C TYR A 376 10.34 -4.40 -16.08
N ASN A 377 9.40 -3.46 -15.86
CA ASN A 377 8.49 -3.36 -14.71
C ASN A 377 9.21 -3.20 -13.36
N VAL A 378 10.42 -2.69 -13.36
CA VAL A 378 11.22 -2.57 -12.15
C VAL A 378 10.58 -1.60 -11.16
N ALA A 379 10.42 -2.06 -9.92
CA ALA A 379 9.96 -1.29 -8.77
C ALA A 379 11.09 -1.01 -7.76
N GLY A 380 12.16 -1.83 -7.79
CA GLY A 380 13.32 -1.67 -6.92
C GLY A 380 14.55 -2.41 -7.44
N ILE A 381 15.72 -1.83 -7.18
CA ILE A 381 17.05 -2.34 -7.52
C ILE A 381 17.94 -2.34 -6.29
N CYS A 382 18.95 -3.19 -6.30
CA CYS A 382 19.97 -3.28 -5.25
C CYS A 382 21.37 -3.23 -5.83
N SER A 383 22.36 -2.84 -5.04
CA SER A 383 23.77 -2.93 -5.42
C SER A 383 24.19 -4.38 -5.71
N ALA A 384 25.24 -4.56 -6.47
CA ALA A 384 25.73 -5.87 -6.87
C ALA A 384 26.05 -6.77 -5.65
N ASP A 385 26.54 -6.18 -4.56
CA ASP A 385 26.83 -6.88 -3.30
C ASP A 385 25.62 -7.10 -2.38
N GLY A 386 24.43 -6.64 -2.78
CA GLY A 386 23.17 -6.84 -2.07
C GLY A 386 22.92 -5.92 -0.88
N ARG A 387 23.78 -4.94 -0.60
CA ARG A 387 23.73 -4.11 0.61
C ARG A 387 22.92 -2.83 0.51
N HIS A 388 22.81 -2.25 -0.66
CA HIS A 388 22.22 -0.93 -0.87
C HIS A 388 20.98 -1.05 -1.74
N LEU A 389 19.80 -0.85 -1.13
CA LEU A 389 18.49 -1.06 -1.75
C LEU A 389 17.80 0.28 -2.05
N ALA A 390 17.34 0.45 -3.29
CA ALA A 390 16.55 1.59 -3.72
C ALA A 390 15.24 1.12 -4.36
N MET A 391 14.09 1.58 -3.86
CA MET A 391 12.79 1.24 -4.41
C MET A 391 11.79 2.39 -4.34
N MET A 392 10.89 2.45 -5.33
CA MET A 392 9.88 3.50 -5.40
C MET A 392 8.65 3.25 -4.49
N PRO A 393 8.14 2.01 -4.34
CA PRO A 393 7.06 1.70 -3.41
C PRO A 393 7.48 1.82 -1.93
N HIS A 394 6.47 1.96 -1.04
CA HIS A 394 6.63 2.25 0.38
C HIS A 394 6.44 1.01 1.26
N LEU A 395 7.50 0.27 1.56
CA LEU A 395 7.39 -0.92 2.42
C LEU A 395 7.09 -0.56 3.89
N GLU A 396 7.54 0.60 4.37
CA GLU A 396 7.27 1.09 5.72
C GLU A 396 5.79 1.39 5.99
N ARG A 397 5.00 1.48 4.92
CA ARG A 397 3.53 1.68 4.95
C ARG A 397 2.76 0.41 4.63
N ALA A 398 3.42 -0.74 4.68
CA ALA A 398 2.82 -2.02 4.33
C ALA A 398 3.20 -3.15 5.31
N ILE A 399 3.85 -2.84 6.44
CA ILE A 399 4.32 -3.84 7.42
C ILE A 399 3.21 -4.46 8.28
N PHE A 400 2.02 -3.87 8.29
CA PHE A 400 0.87 -4.38 9.03
C PHE A 400 -0.30 -4.71 8.09
N PRO A 401 -1.09 -5.76 8.37
CA PRO A 401 -2.28 -6.09 7.57
C PRO A 401 -3.27 -4.92 7.43
N TRP A 402 -3.49 -4.15 8.50
CA TRP A 402 -4.42 -3.01 8.49
C TRP A 402 -3.96 -1.82 7.62
N GLN A 403 -2.68 -1.75 7.24
CA GLN A 403 -2.17 -0.75 6.29
C GLN A 403 -2.45 -1.12 4.83
N GLN A 404 -2.83 -2.38 4.56
CA GLN A 404 -3.03 -2.89 3.21
C GLN A 404 -4.46 -2.60 2.73
N ALA A 405 -4.62 -2.16 1.47
CA ALA A 405 -5.95 -2.02 0.86
C ALA A 405 -6.60 -3.39 0.58
N TYR A 406 -5.79 -4.43 0.41
CA TYR A 406 -6.22 -5.82 0.29
C TYR A 406 -5.23 -6.71 1.05
N TYR A 407 -5.73 -7.64 1.84
CA TYR A 407 -4.96 -8.69 2.52
C TYR A 407 -5.78 -9.98 2.52
N PRO A 408 -5.18 -11.18 2.38
CA PRO A 408 -5.92 -12.44 2.33
C PRO A 408 -6.83 -12.62 3.54
N ALA A 409 -8.08 -13.04 3.29
CA ALA A 409 -9.11 -13.09 4.35
C ALA A 409 -8.77 -14.08 5.48
N ASP A 410 -8.12 -15.19 5.14
CA ASP A 410 -7.64 -16.21 6.06
C ASP A 410 -6.40 -15.78 6.87
N ARG A 411 -5.78 -14.66 6.49
CA ARG A 411 -4.57 -14.08 7.11
C ARG A 411 -4.84 -12.78 7.89
N ARG A 412 -6.10 -12.39 8.07
CA ARG A 412 -6.46 -11.14 8.78
C ARG A 412 -6.04 -11.10 10.24
N GLY A 413 -5.75 -12.25 10.84
CA GLY A 413 -5.22 -12.37 12.19
C GLY A 413 -3.72 -12.17 12.31
N ASP A 414 -2.99 -11.96 11.21
CA ASP A 414 -1.56 -11.71 11.23
C ASP A 414 -1.25 -10.41 11.99
N GLU A 415 -0.20 -10.45 12.80
CA GLU A 415 0.30 -9.26 13.51
C GLU A 415 1.13 -8.37 12.59
N VAL A 416 1.81 -8.97 11.60
CA VAL A 416 2.67 -8.29 10.62
C VAL A 416 2.52 -8.93 9.23
N THR A 417 2.92 -8.20 8.19
CA THR A 417 3.05 -8.71 6.82
C THR A 417 4.48 -9.17 6.54
N PRO A 418 4.76 -9.89 5.44
CA PRO A 418 6.12 -10.28 5.08
C PRO A 418 7.09 -9.09 4.93
N TRP A 419 6.62 -7.88 4.67
CA TRP A 419 7.48 -6.69 4.53
C TRP A 419 8.35 -6.40 5.75
N ILE A 420 7.96 -6.84 6.95
CA ILE A 420 8.79 -6.68 8.16
C ILE A 420 10.12 -7.41 8.06
N GLU A 421 10.17 -8.52 7.28
CA GLU A 421 11.40 -9.31 7.08
C GLU A 421 12.54 -8.47 6.52
N ALA A 422 12.25 -7.52 5.64
CA ALA A 422 13.27 -6.65 5.07
C ALA A 422 14.12 -5.95 6.14
N PHE A 423 13.47 -5.45 7.19
CA PHE A 423 14.13 -4.77 8.31
C PHE A 423 14.79 -5.76 9.26
N VAL A 424 14.17 -6.90 9.50
CA VAL A 424 14.73 -7.98 10.35
C VAL A 424 15.99 -8.57 9.72
N ASN A 425 15.99 -8.81 8.41
CA ASN A 425 17.14 -9.29 7.66
C ASN A 425 18.32 -8.31 7.73
N ALA A 426 18.04 -7.01 7.56
CA ALA A 426 19.04 -5.96 7.72
C ALA A 426 19.67 -6.01 9.12
N ARG A 427 18.85 -6.12 10.16
CA ARG A 427 19.27 -6.18 11.55
C ARG A 427 20.15 -7.42 11.82
N LYS A 428 19.70 -8.61 11.40
CA LYS A 428 20.43 -9.86 11.56
C LYS A 428 21.77 -9.87 10.83
N TRP A 429 21.78 -9.33 9.60
CA TRP A 429 23.02 -9.24 8.83
C TRP A 429 24.07 -8.38 9.52
N ILE A 430 23.69 -7.21 10.04
CA ILE A 430 24.60 -6.31 10.79
C ILE A 430 25.11 -6.98 12.08
N GLU A 431 24.26 -7.73 12.79
CA GLU A 431 24.69 -8.50 13.98
C GLU A 431 25.78 -9.51 13.65
N ASN A 432 25.63 -10.21 12.53
CA ASN A 432 26.58 -11.24 12.10
C ASN A 432 27.92 -10.66 11.59
N LYS A 433 27.99 -9.34 11.34
CA LYS A 433 29.21 -8.64 10.91
C LYS A 433 29.99 -8.03 12.07
N ARG A 434 29.37 -7.91 13.26
CA ARG A 434 29.99 -7.43 14.49
C ARG A 434 30.67 -8.54 15.27
#